data_9a5944a259a3da23def065f2d5757cf7
#
_entry.id   9a5944a259a3da23def065f2d5757cf7
#
_cell.length_a   1.000
_cell.length_b   1.000
_cell.length_c   1.000
_cell.angle_alpha   90.00
_cell.angle_beta   90.00
_cell.angle_gamma   90.00
#
_symmetry.space_group_name_H-M   'P 1'
#
loop_
_entity.id
_entity.type
_entity.pdbx_description
1 polymer ?
#
loop_
_entity_poly.entity_id
_entity_poly.type
_entity_poly.pdbx_seq_one_letter_code
_entity_poly.pdbx_strand_id
1 'polypeptide(L)'
;SLLGMVLLMLGTGRLYAPSLRGRRAIMLPAGALVYIAVPPARDFATSGLESGLVLAYLGLLWWMMVCWSQPLRARPDSQMFLGALAFVAGCSVLVRPEFALIGGLALIMMLIAARTWRRRVLIVLAGGFLPVAYQIFRMGYYGLLVPSTALAKDAAGDKWSQGMIYVSNFNRPYALWVPLVLSVPLGLLLMTARRRPSFLRPVLAPDYGRVARAVQSPPAVVAFIVGSGVLQALYWIRQGGDFMHGRVLLAPLFCLLAPVGVIPILLPDGKDFSRETGRWLVGALSGLWLGIAGWSLWAANSPGMGDDATRVTYSGIVDERRFYAQATGHAHPLTAADYLDYPRMAAVLTALNNTPEGALLLPSGNYNQWDLVPMIRPSSGTAPGGKPAPKPQHAVFFTNMGMLGMNVGLDVRVIDQIGLVNPLAAHTERLKHARIGHDKNLFPDWVIADGPWVKWYPGIPGYIDQQWVTQAEAALQCPATRAVLNSVRAPITLHRFLSNVLHSYEFTRYRIDRVPRYELVRCGLDVPDGPGPPPRE
;
A
#
# COMPACT_ATOMS: atom_id res chain seq x y z
N SER A 1 7.57 -12.50 -2.51
CA SER A 1 6.65 -12.88 -3.59
C SER A 1 6.62 -14.38 -3.82
N LEU A 2 7.76 -15.08 -4.04
CA LEU A 2 7.81 -16.54 -4.29
C LEU A 2 7.12 -17.34 -3.19
N LEU A 3 7.38 -17.05 -1.91
CA LEU A 3 6.71 -17.69 -0.77
C LEU A 3 5.18 -17.57 -0.87
N GLY A 4 4.67 -16.40 -1.25
CA GLY A 4 3.23 -16.19 -1.44
C GLY A 4 2.64 -17.10 -2.51
N MET A 5 3.34 -17.29 -3.63
CA MET A 5 2.92 -18.19 -4.71
C MET A 5 2.96 -19.66 -4.28
N VAL A 6 3.99 -20.07 -3.55
CA VAL A 6 4.08 -21.44 -2.98
C VAL A 6 2.92 -21.69 -2.02
N LEU A 7 2.65 -20.77 -1.10
CA LEU A 7 1.55 -20.87 -0.13
C LEU A 7 0.17 -20.88 -0.83
N LEU A 8 0.00 -20.08 -1.89
CA LEU A 8 -1.20 -20.12 -2.74
C LEU A 8 -1.42 -21.53 -3.30
N MET A 9 -0.40 -22.08 -3.95
CA MET A 9 -0.48 -23.42 -4.56
C MET A 9 -0.69 -24.52 -3.52
N LEU A 10 0.00 -24.46 -2.38
CA LEU A 10 -0.19 -25.41 -1.28
C LEU A 10 -1.61 -25.33 -0.69
N GLY A 11 -2.12 -24.12 -0.48
CA GLY A 11 -3.49 -23.91 0.02
C GLY A 11 -4.53 -24.48 -0.94
N THR A 12 -4.40 -24.19 -2.21
CA THR A 12 -5.33 -24.67 -3.25
C THR A 12 -5.19 -26.19 -3.46
N GLY A 13 -3.95 -26.72 -3.49
CA GLY A 13 -3.72 -28.17 -3.55
C GLY A 13 -4.37 -28.90 -2.38
N ARG A 14 -4.23 -28.36 -1.16
CA ARG A 14 -4.91 -28.89 0.01
C ARG A 14 -6.44 -28.79 -0.09
N LEU A 15 -6.96 -27.72 -0.67
CA LEU A 15 -8.39 -27.55 -0.89
C LEU A 15 -8.97 -28.74 -1.67
N TYR A 16 -8.26 -29.25 -2.68
CA TYR A 16 -8.72 -30.34 -3.54
C TYR A 16 -8.25 -31.73 -3.10
N ALA A 17 -7.27 -31.85 -2.20
CA ALA A 17 -6.71 -33.13 -1.75
C ALA A 17 -7.76 -34.17 -1.30
N PRO A 18 -8.87 -33.82 -0.58
CA PRO A 18 -9.88 -34.80 -0.20
C PRO A 18 -10.61 -35.44 -1.38
N SER A 19 -10.78 -34.72 -2.51
CA SER A 19 -11.44 -35.22 -3.71
C SER A 19 -10.55 -36.15 -4.56
N LEU A 20 -9.23 -36.14 -4.28
CA LEU A 20 -8.23 -36.90 -5.01
C LEU A 20 -7.83 -38.21 -4.32
N ARG A 21 -8.41 -38.52 -3.16
CA ARG A 21 -8.08 -39.77 -2.43
C ARG A 21 -8.39 -41.00 -3.26
N GLY A 22 -7.36 -41.83 -3.47
CA GLY A 22 -7.43 -43.03 -4.29
C GLY A 22 -7.50 -42.80 -5.81
N ARG A 23 -7.18 -41.57 -6.26
CA ARG A 23 -7.09 -41.20 -7.68
C ARG A 23 -5.74 -40.64 -7.99
N ARG A 24 -5.24 -40.89 -9.18
CA ARG A 24 -4.04 -40.26 -9.71
C ARG A 24 -4.42 -38.94 -10.39
N ALA A 25 -3.70 -37.86 -10.05
CA ALA A 25 -3.93 -36.56 -10.65
C ALA A 25 -2.59 -35.81 -10.79
N ILE A 26 -2.49 -35.00 -11.83
CA ILE A 26 -1.40 -34.01 -11.99
C ILE A 26 -1.97 -32.67 -11.52
N MET A 27 -1.22 -31.97 -10.67
CA MET A 27 -1.55 -30.63 -10.25
C MET A 27 -0.93 -29.62 -11.19
N LEU A 28 -1.73 -28.90 -11.96
CA LEU A 28 -1.27 -27.88 -12.90
C LEU A 28 -1.50 -26.47 -12.33
N PRO A 29 -0.55 -25.55 -12.45
CA PRO A 29 -0.78 -24.16 -12.08
C PRO A 29 -1.78 -23.53 -13.07
N ALA A 30 -2.83 -22.87 -12.54
CA ALA A 30 -3.78 -22.13 -13.36
C ALA A 30 -3.83 -20.66 -12.89
N GLY A 31 -4.49 -20.38 -11.76
CA GLY A 31 -4.49 -19.02 -11.20
C GLY A 31 -3.10 -18.50 -10.85
N ALA A 32 -2.19 -19.38 -10.39
CA ALA A 32 -0.80 -19.02 -10.17
C ALA A 32 -0.11 -18.58 -11.47
N LEU A 33 -0.36 -19.29 -12.57
CA LEU A 33 0.18 -18.97 -13.89
C LEU A 33 -0.35 -17.62 -14.40
N VAL A 34 -1.68 -17.39 -14.27
CA VAL A 34 -2.31 -16.09 -14.60
C VAL A 34 -1.64 -14.95 -13.84
N TYR A 35 -1.46 -15.11 -12.53
CA TYR A 35 -0.88 -14.06 -11.70
C TYR A 35 0.55 -13.71 -12.11
N ILE A 36 1.40 -14.72 -12.32
CA ILE A 36 2.82 -14.52 -12.70
C ILE A 36 2.94 -13.98 -14.13
N ALA A 37 2.00 -14.30 -15.02
CA ALA A 37 2.03 -13.84 -16.40
C ALA A 37 1.83 -12.32 -16.53
N VAL A 38 1.13 -11.69 -15.59
CA VAL A 38 0.85 -10.25 -15.61
C VAL A 38 2.14 -9.46 -15.33
N PRO A 39 2.64 -8.59 -16.26
CA PRO A 39 3.88 -7.84 -16.07
C PRO A 39 3.98 -7.07 -14.76
N PRO A 40 2.97 -6.29 -14.30
CA PRO A 40 3.02 -5.62 -13.01
C PRO A 40 3.27 -6.55 -11.82
N ALA A 41 2.77 -7.80 -11.85
CA ALA A 41 3.02 -8.73 -10.76
C ALA A 41 4.51 -9.10 -10.63
N ARG A 42 5.23 -9.17 -11.76
CA ARG A 42 6.68 -9.42 -11.80
C ARG A 42 7.47 -8.18 -11.40
N ASP A 43 7.07 -7.00 -11.89
CA ASP A 43 7.74 -5.74 -11.59
C ASP A 43 7.65 -5.41 -10.10
N PHE A 44 6.47 -5.57 -9.50
CA PHE A 44 6.30 -5.36 -8.06
C PHE A 44 6.87 -6.49 -7.20
N ALA A 45 7.19 -7.65 -7.76
CA ALA A 45 7.83 -8.74 -7.01
C ALA A 45 9.24 -8.37 -6.50
N THR A 46 9.93 -7.46 -7.20
CA THR A 46 11.31 -7.03 -6.92
C THR A 46 11.45 -5.54 -6.65
N SER A 47 10.33 -4.81 -6.53
CA SER A 47 10.29 -3.35 -6.42
C SER A 47 10.79 -2.78 -5.08
N GLY A 48 11.07 -3.62 -4.08
CA GLY A 48 11.35 -3.14 -2.71
C GLY A 48 10.13 -2.61 -1.95
N LEU A 49 8.94 -2.58 -2.58
CA LEU A 49 7.69 -2.21 -1.93
C LEU A 49 7.09 -3.38 -1.15
N GLU A 50 6.00 -3.12 -0.43
CA GLU A 50 5.30 -4.10 0.41
C GLU A 50 4.65 -5.27 -0.34
N SER A 51 4.65 -5.27 -1.69
CA SER A 51 3.94 -6.25 -2.52
C SER A 51 4.35 -7.69 -2.25
N GLY A 52 5.64 -7.94 -1.99
CA GLY A 52 6.12 -9.26 -1.61
C GLY A 52 5.57 -9.75 -0.27
N LEU A 53 5.48 -8.87 0.73
CA LEU A 53 4.87 -9.15 2.03
C LEU A 53 3.37 -9.39 1.90
N VAL A 54 2.68 -8.59 1.09
CA VAL A 54 1.25 -8.74 0.79
C VAL A 54 0.95 -10.13 0.26
N LEU A 55 1.70 -10.60 -0.74
CA LEU A 55 1.51 -11.94 -1.32
C LEU A 55 1.80 -13.06 -0.31
N ALA A 56 2.88 -12.93 0.45
CA ALA A 56 3.22 -13.90 1.50
C ALA A 56 2.11 -13.99 2.55
N TYR A 57 1.59 -12.84 3.00
CA TYR A 57 0.49 -12.75 3.94
C TYR A 57 -0.80 -13.38 3.40
N LEU A 58 -1.23 -12.99 2.20
CA LEU A 58 -2.46 -13.51 1.58
C LEU A 58 -2.36 -15.03 1.32
N GLY A 59 -1.20 -15.49 0.84
CA GLY A 59 -0.94 -16.92 0.65
C GLY A 59 -0.98 -17.71 1.95
N LEU A 60 -0.38 -17.16 3.02
CA LEU A 60 -0.40 -17.76 4.36
C LEU A 60 -1.83 -17.83 4.92
N LEU A 61 -2.55 -16.71 4.87
CA LEU A 61 -3.94 -16.66 5.35
C LEU A 61 -4.82 -17.64 4.57
N TRP A 62 -4.71 -17.68 3.24
CA TRP A 62 -5.41 -18.63 2.39
C TRP A 62 -5.12 -20.08 2.78
N TRP A 63 -3.83 -20.45 2.88
CA TRP A 63 -3.43 -21.80 3.28
C TRP A 63 -3.97 -22.18 4.65
N MET A 64 -3.85 -21.28 5.64
CA MET A 64 -4.35 -21.53 7.00
C MET A 64 -5.88 -21.63 7.06
N MET A 65 -6.60 -20.77 6.34
CA MET A 65 -8.07 -20.83 6.26
C MET A 65 -8.56 -22.14 5.61
N VAL A 66 -7.89 -22.61 4.56
CA VAL A 66 -8.17 -23.91 3.97
C VAL A 66 -7.90 -25.04 4.96
N CYS A 67 -6.78 -25.00 5.68
CA CYS A 67 -6.47 -25.98 6.73
C CYS A 67 -7.54 -25.97 7.85
N TRP A 68 -7.99 -24.78 8.25
CA TRP A 68 -9.04 -24.61 9.24
C TRP A 68 -10.39 -25.19 8.79
N SER A 69 -10.72 -25.07 7.52
CA SER A 69 -11.97 -25.63 6.95
C SER A 69 -11.94 -27.16 6.80
N GLN A 70 -10.75 -27.77 6.86
CA GLN A 70 -10.54 -29.21 6.66
C GLN A 70 -9.66 -29.80 7.77
N PRO A 71 -10.14 -29.83 9.02
CA PRO A 71 -9.35 -30.36 10.14
C PRO A 71 -8.99 -31.82 9.90
N LEU A 72 -7.73 -32.16 10.14
CA LEU A 72 -7.29 -33.56 10.10
C LEU A 72 -7.93 -34.33 11.28
N ARG A 73 -8.44 -35.55 11.01
CA ARG A 73 -8.99 -36.41 12.07
C ARG A 73 -8.00 -36.68 13.20
N ALA A 74 -6.69 -36.69 12.91
CA ALA A 74 -5.63 -36.93 13.87
C ALA A 74 -5.26 -35.71 14.76
N ARG A 75 -5.71 -34.52 14.42
CA ARG A 75 -5.50 -33.29 15.21
C ARG A 75 -6.78 -32.45 15.19
N PRO A 76 -7.81 -32.87 15.93
CA PRO A 76 -9.02 -32.07 16.03
C PRO A 76 -8.69 -30.77 16.76
N ASP A 77 -8.97 -29.62 16.14
CA ASP A 77 -9.10 -28.30 16.76
C ASP A 77 -7.99 -27.90 17.76
N SER A 78 -6.72 -27.93 17.33
CA SER A 78 -5.63 -27.41 18.15
C SER A 78 -5.88 -25.93 18.49
N GLN A 79 -5.98 -25.61 19.78
CA GLN A 79 -6.11 -24.21 20.24
C GLN A 79 -4.93 -23.37 19.77
N MET A 80 -3.74 -23.96 19.70
CA MET A 80 -2.53 -23.30 19.18
C MET A 80 -2.70 -22.92 17.70
N PHE A 81 -3.24 -23.80 16.84
CA PHE A 81 -3.50 -23.47 15.44
C PHE A 81 -4.57 -22.38 15.31
N LEU A 82 -5.65 -22.46 16.12
CA LEU A 82 -6.70 -21.45 16.16
C LEU A 82 -6.14 -20.08 16.57
N GLY A 83 -5.31 -20.05 17.61
CA GLY A 83 -4.63 -18.83 18.06
C GLY A 83 -3.67 -18.27 17.00
N ALA A 84 -2.89 -19.14 16.34
CA ALA A 84 -1.99 -18.74 15.26
C ALA A 84 -2.76 -18.15 14.04
N LEU A 85 -3.87 -18.79 13.64
CA LEU A 85 -4.71 -18.27 12.56
C LEU A 85 -5.34 -16.93 12.94
N ALA A 86 -5.85 -16.79 14.18
CA ALA A 86 -6.39 -15.53 14.67
C ALA A 86 -5.32 -14.42 14.68
N PHE A 87 -4.11 -14.74 15.14
CA PHE A 87 -2.98 -13.81 15.12
C PHE A 87 -2.63 -13.36 13.70
N VAL A 88 -2.50 -14.30 12.75
CA VAL A 88 -2.24 -13.97 11.34
C VAL A 88 -3.37 -13.11 10.76
N ALA A 89 -4.63 -13.46 11.02
CA ALA A 89 -5.76 -12.67 10.56
C ALA A 89 -5.75 -11.25 11.16
N GLY A 90 -5.44 -11.10 12.44
CA GLY A 90 -5.31 -9.81 13.11
C GLY A 90 -4.19 -8.93 12.56
N CYS A 91 -3.05 -9.53 12.22
CA CYS A 91 -1.91 -8.82 11.62
C CYS A 91 -2.20 -8.18 10.25
N SER A 92 -3.36 -8.41 9.65
CA SER A 92 -3.76 -7.85 8.35
C SER A 92 -3.56 -6.35 8.26
N VAL A 93 -4.01 -5.59 9.26
CA VAL A 93 -3.91 -4.13 9.32
C VAL A 93 -2.47 -3.61 9.45
N LEU A 94 -1.55 -4.45 9.89
CA LEU A 94 -0.12 -4.14 9.98
C LEU A 94 0.59 -4.35 8.64
N VAL A 95 0.05 -5.24 7.78
CA VAL A 95 0.54 -5.42 6.40
C VAL A 95 0.06 -4.25 5.53
N ARG A 96 -1.26 -3.99 5.55
CA ARG A 96 -1.87 -2.82 4.92
C ARG A 96 -3.17 -2.46 5.64
N PRO A 97 -3.45 -1.18 5.91
CA PRO A 97 -4.65 -0.77 6.66
C PRO A 97 -5.97 -1.30 6.07
N GLU A 98 -6.11 -1.29 4.74
CA GLU A 98 -7.32 -1.78 4.06
C GLU A 98 -7.51 -3.29 4.17
N PHE A 99 -6.49 -4.05 4.55
CA PHE A 99 -6.62 -5.49 4.81
C PHE A 99 -7.38 -5.79 6.10
N ALA A 100 -7.77 -4.75 6.87
CA ALA A 100 -8.80 -4.89 7.91
C ALA A 100 -10.05 -5.60 7.40
N LEU A 101 -10.44 -5.38 6.13
CA LEU A 101 -11.57 -6.06 5.50
C LEU A 101 -11.34 -7.58 5.40
N ILE A 102 -10.14 -8.01 5.01
CA ILE A 102 -9.82 -9.43 4.85
C ILE A 102 -9.64 -10.09 6.21
N GLY A 103 -8.76 -9.55 7.04
CA GLY A 103 -8.49 -10.12 8.37
C GLY A 103 -9.69 -10.07 9.29
N GLY A 104 -10.46 -8.96 9.24
CA GLY A 104 -11.70 -8.81 10.00
C GLY A 104 -12.74 -9.85 9.62
N LEU A 105 -12.96 -10.09 8.33
CA LEU A 105 -13.88 -11.15 7.87
C LEU A 105 -13.41 -12.53 8.31
N ALA A 106 -12.10 -12.83 8.26
CA ALA A 106 -11.56 -14.09 8.76
C ALA A 106 -11.83 -14.26 10.27
N LEU A 107 -11.56 -13.23 11.08
CA LEU A 107 -11.83 -13.23 12.52
C LEU A 107 -13.34 -13.41 12.81
N ILE A 108 -14.22 -12.73 12.08
CA ILE A 108 -15.67 -12.88 12.20
C ILE A 108 -16.09 -14.34 11.91
N MET A 109 -15.59 -14.94 10.82
CA MET A 109 -15.87 -16.35 10.51
C MET A 109 -15.42 -17.27 11.63
N MET A 110 -14.23 -17.05 12.19
CA MET A 110 -13.69 -17.84 13.31
C MET A 110 -14.53 -17.67 14.56
N LEU A 111 -14.98 -16.45 14.88
CA LEU A 111 -15.83 -16.16 16.04
C LEU A 111 -17.22 -16.82 15.92
N ILE A 112 -17.82 -16.81 14.72
CA ILE A 112 -19.09 -17.50 14.44
C ILE A 112 -18.92 -19.02 14.57
N ALA A 113 -17.80 -19.57 14.10
CA ALA A 113 -17.52 -21.00 14.19
C ALA A 113 -17.12 -21.47 15.61
N ALA A 114 -16.68 -20.55 16.47
CA ALA A 114 -16.22 -20.88 17.82
C ALA A 114 -17.38 -21.25 18.74
N ARG A 115 -17.41 -22.53 19.19
CA ARG A 115 -18.50 -23.11 20.00
C ARG A 115 -18.41 -22.76 21.49
N THR A 116 -17.22 -22.37 22.00
CA THR A 116 -17.01 -22.07 23.41
C THR A 116 -16.50 -20.65 23.61
N TRP A 117 -16.86 -20.03 24.75
CA TRP A 117 -16.43 -18.69 25.08
C TRP A 117 -14.88 -18.59 25.17
N ARG A 118 -14.22 -19.64 25.68
CA ARG A 118 -12.75 -19.69 25.76
C ARG A 118 -12.09 -19.55 24.39
N ARG A 119 -12.63 -20.22 23.35
CA ARG A 119 -12.14 -20.07 21.97
C ARG A 119 -12.39 -18.67 21.43
N ARG A 120 -13.52 -18.05 21.73
CA ARG A 120 -13.81 -16.67 21.34
C ARG A 120 -12.82 -15.69 21.97
N VAL A 121 -12.57 -15.83 23.27
CA VAL A 121 -11.57 -15.01 23.98
C VAL A 121 -10.17 -15.22 23.37
N LEU A 122 -9.76 -16.46 23.10
CA LEU A 122 -8.49 -16.74 22.43
C LEU A 122 -8.40 -16.04 21.07
N ILE A 123 -9.45 -16.08 20.23
CA ILE A 123 -9.49 -15.43 18.92
C ILE A 123 -9.35 -13.91 19.06
N VAL A 124 -10.10 -13.30 19.99
CA VAL A 124 -10.06 -11.84 20.22
C VAL A 124 -8.69 -11.41 20.74
N LEU A 125 -8.14 -12.13 21.72
CA LEU A 125 -6.84 -11.78 22.27
C LEU A 125 -5.71 -12.01 21.25
N ALA A 126 -5.67 -13.17 20.59
CA ALA A 126 -4.63 -13.46 19.61
C ALA A 126 -4.71 -12.54 18.38
N GLY A 127 -5.91 -12.27 17.88
CA GLY A 127 -6.12 -11.40 16.71
C GLY A 127 -6.04 -9.91 17.03
N GLY A 128 -6.37 -9.50 18.25
CA GLY A 128 -6.47 -8.09 18.64
C GLY A 128 -5.21 -7.53 19.29
N PHE A 129 -4.44 -8.34 20.02
CA PHE A 129 -3.34 -7.85 20.87
C PHE A 129 -2.34 -6.99 20.09
N LEU A 130 -1.72 -7.52 19.04
CA LEU A 130 -0.69 -6.79 18.32
C LEU A 130 -1.22 -5.58 17.53
N PRO A 131 -2.35 -5.68 16.80
CA PRO A 131 -2.95 -4.52 16.14
C PRO A 131 -3.31 -3.39 17.11
N VAL A 132 -3.91 -3.71 18.25
CA VAL A 132 -4.30 -2.71 19.26
C VAL A 132 -3.06 -2.08 19.89
N ALA A 133 -2.06 -2.87 20.29
CA ALA A 133 -0.81 -2.37 20.84
C ALA A 133 -0.09 -1.43 19.85
N TYR A 134 -0.03 -1.82 18.57
CA TYR A 134 0.55 -0.97 17.53
C TYR A 134 -0.27 0.29 17.28
N GLN A 135 -1.60 0.22 17.34
CA GLN A 135 -2.45 1.40 17.19
C GLN A 135 -2.22 2.40 18.33
N ILE A 136 -2.13 1.94 19.57
CA ILE A 136 -1.80 2.78 20.73
C ILE A 136 -0.40 3.39 20.55
N PHE A 137 0.58 2.57 20.12
CA PHE A 137 1.92 3.08 19.82
C PHE A 137 1.90 4.16 18.74
N ARG A 138 1.18 3.96 17.63
CA ARG A 138 1.04 4.96 16.55
C ARG A 138 0.45 6.26 17.06
N MET A 139 -0.63 6.17 17.81
CA MET A 139 -1.27 7.35 18.40
C MET A 139 -0.32 8.10 19.33
N GLY A 140 0.37 7.40 20.23
CA GLY A 140 1.28 8.01 21.18
C GLY A 140 2.57 8.56 20.56
N TYR A 141 3.13 7.84 19.60
CA TYR A 141 4.41 8.21 18.97
C TYR A 141 4.25 9.27 17.89
N TYR A 142 3.27 9.11 16.98
CA TYR A 142 3.06 9.98 15.83
C TYR A 142 1.89 10.96 16.00
N GLY A 143 1.09 10.84 17.04
CA GLY A 143 -0.12 11.67 17.23
C GLY A 143 -1.23 11.39 16.20
N LEU A 144 -1.22 10.28 15.49
CA LEU A 144 -2.11 10.02 14.35
C LEU A 144 -2.88 8.71 14.49
N LEU A 145 -4.16 8.72 14.12
CA LEU A 145 -5.00 7.52 14.01
C LEU A 145 -4.64 6.67 12.77
N VAL A 146 -4.19 7.31 11.69
CA VAL A 146 -3.84 6.66 10.42
C VAL A 146 -2.36 6.87 10.12
N PRO A 147 -1.74 6.07 9.25
CA PRO A 147 -0.38 6.33 8.79
C PRO A 147 -0.24 7.69 8.10
N SER A 148 0.91 8.38 8.23
CA SER A 148 1.18 9.65 7.56
C SER A 148 0.92 9.60 6.04
N THR A 149 1.20 8.47 5.41
CA THR A 149 0.94 8.26 3.98
C THR A 149 -0.55 8.32 3.62
N ALA A 150 -1.45 7.89 4.52
CA ALA A 150 -2.90 8.02 4.31
C ALA A 150 -3.35 9.47 4.46
N LEU A 151 -2.72 10.24 5.36
CA LEU A 151 -2.95 11.67 5.51
C LEU A 151 -2.45 12.45 4.29
N ALA A 152 -1.22 12.16 3.84
CA ALA A 152 -0.61 12.81 2.67
C ALA A 152 -1.39 12.55 1.37
N LYS A 153 -1.88 11.33 1.17
CA LYS A 153 -2.68 10.94 0.00
C LYS A 153 -4.15 11.35 0.12
N ASP A 154 -4.52 12.02 1.18
CA ASP A 154 -5.88 12.44 1.51
C ASP A 154 -6.95 11.41 1.11
N ALA A 155 -6.86 10.24 1.75
CA ALA A 155 -7.67 9.05 1.46
C ALA A 155 -9.18 9.25 1.78
N ALA A 156 -9.61 10.49 1.90
CA ALA A 156 -11.01 10.87 2.12
C ALA A 156 -11.73 11.14 0.79
N GLY A 157 -13.03 10.83 0.76
CA GLY A 157 -13.90 11.09 -0.39
C GLY A 157 -13.95 9.97 -1.41
N ASP A 158 -14.74 10.20 -2.45
CA ASP A 158 -15.05 9.25 -3.50
C ASP A 158 -14.41 9.67 -4.83
N LYS A 159 -13.69 8.76 -5.46
CA LYS A 159 -13.00 8.97 -6.75
C LYS A 159 -13.38 7.85 -7.74
N TRP A 160 -14.66 7.46 -7.79
CA TRP A 160 -15.14 6.34 -8.61
C TRP A 160 -14.74 6.42 -10.07
N SER A 161 -14.87 7.61 -10.69
CA SER A 161 -14.51 7.82 -12.11
C SER A 161 -13.02 7.51 -12.34
N GLN A 162 -12.14 8.05 -11.52
CA GLN A 162 -10.70 7.78 -11.61
C GLN A 162 -10.40 6.30 -11.33
N GLY A 163 -11.13 5.66 -10.40
CA GLY A 163 -11.00 4.24 -10.12
C GLY A 163 -11.38 3.36 -11.31
N MET A 164 -12.41 3.72 -12.05
CA MET A 164 -12.79 3.01 -13.30
C MET A 164 -11.75 3.20 -14.40
N ILE A 165 -11.14 4.39 -14.51
CA ILE A 165 -9.99 4.62 -15.41
C ILE A 165 -8.83 3.69 -15.00
N TYR A 166 -8.56 3.55 -13.70
CA TYR A 166 -7.49 2.68 -13.19
C TYR A 166 -7.74 1.20 -13.50
N VAL A 167 -8.99 0.71 -13.30
CA VAL A 167 -9.36 -0.67 -13.68
C VAL A 167 -9.19 -0.89 -15.18
N SER A 168 -9.66 0.07 -16.00
CA SER A 168 -9.51 0.00 -17.44
C SER A 168 -8.03 -0.01 -17.86
N ASN A 169 -7.22 0.86 -17.26
CA ASN A 169 -5.78 0.93 -17.48
C ASN A 169 -5.08 -0.40 -17.17
N PHE A 170 -5.45 -1.10 -16.10
CA PHE A 170 -4.89 -2.39 -15.73
C PHE A 170 -5.44 -3.54 -16.58
N ASN A 171 -6.72 -3.50 -16.95
CA ASN A 171 -7.36 -4.59 -17.71
C ASN A 171 -6.97 -4.61 -19.19
N ARG A 172 -6.97 -3.44 -19.85
CA ARG A 172 -6.85 -3.34 -21.33
C ARG A 172 -5.58 -3.97 -21.89
N PRO A 173 -4.37 -3.67 -21.37
CA PRO A 173 -3.12 -4.18 -21.97
C PRO A 173 -3.02 -5.70 -21.95
N TYR A 174 -3.69 -6.35 -21.00
CA TYR A 174 -3.57 -7.78 -20.73
C TYR A 174 -4.87 -8.54 -20.98
N ALA A 175 -5.96 -7.86 -21.36
CA ALA A 175 -7.30 -8.47 -21.44
C ALA A 175 -7.60 -9.37 -20.21
N LEU A 176 -7.39 -8.85 -18.99
CA LEU A 176 -7.49 -9.61 -17.73
C LEU A 176 -8.86 -10.23 -17.51
N TRP A 177 -9.91 -9.70 -18.16
CA TRP A 177 -11.23 -10.29 -18.13
C TRP A 177 -11.27 -11.73 -18.69
N VAL A 178 -10.36 -12.05 -19.65
CA VAL A 178 -10.31 -13.39 -20.27
C VAL A 178 -10.00 -14.49 -19.25
N PRO A 179 -8.84 -14.47 -18.53
CA PRO A 179 -8.55 -15.51 -17.55
C PRO A 179 -9.51 -15.47 -16.36
N LEU A 180 -10.06 -14.33 -15.99
CA LEU A 180 -11.09 -14.25 -14.93
C LEU A 180 -12.37 -14.98 -15.35
N VAL A 181 -12.86 -14.76 -16.58
CA VAL A 181 -14.02 -15.46 -17.12
C VAL A 181 -13.75 -16.97 -17.24
N LEU A 182 -12.58 -17.39 -17.70
CA LEU A 182 -12.20 -18.80 -17.78
C LEU A 182 -12.05 -19.45 -16.40
N SER A 183 -11.67 -18.68 -15.37
CA SER A 183 -11.52 -19.17 -14.00
C SER A 183 -12.85 -19.50 -13.33
N VAL A 184 -13.96 -18.89 -13.75
CA VAL A 184 -15.30 -19.15 -13.20
C VAL A 184 -15.76 -20.58 -13.50
N PRO A 185 -15.90 -21.02 -14.78
CA PRO A 185 -16.31 -22.40 -15.08
C PRO A 185 -15.28 -23.41 -14.56
N LEU A 186 -13.99 -23.07 -14.58
CA LEU A 186 -12.95 -23.90 -14.00
C LEU A 186 -13.20 -24.17 -12.50
N GLY A 187 -13.45 -23.12 -11.71
CA GLY A 187 -13.77 -23.23 -10.29
C GLY A 187 -15.07 -24.00 -10.04
N LEU A 188 -16.13 -23.74 -10.83
CA LEU A 188 -17.39 -24.42 -10.72
C LEU A 188 -17.26 -25.92 -11.01
N LEU A 189 -16.56 -26.31 -12.08
CA LEU A 189 -16.29 -27.72 -12.41
C LEU A 189 -15.54 -28.43 -11.28
N LEU A 190 -14.53 -27.78 -10.71
CA LEU A 190 -13.76 -28.32 -9.58
C LEU A 190 -14.62 -28.47 -8.31
N MET A 191 -15.54 -27.55 -8.06
CA MET A 191 -16.44 -27.61 -6.89
C MET A 191 -17.53 -28.71 -7.08
N THR A 192 -18.05 -28.88 -8.27
CA THR A 192 -19.07 -29.94 -8.57
C THR A 192 -18.45 -31.32 -8.62
N ALA A 193 -17.21 -31.48 -9.09
CA ALA A 193 -16.47 -32.73 -9.08
C ALA A 193 -16.15 -33.23 -7.65
N ARG A 194 -16.24 -32.39 -6.65
CA ARG A 194 -16.26 -32.78 -5.24
C ARG A 194 -17.57 -33.58 -5.02
N ARG A 195 -17.46 -34.88 -4.70
CA ARG A 195 -18.61 -35.68 -4.30
C ARG A 195 -19.43 -34.89 -3.28
N ARG A 196 -20.73 -34.66 -3.59
CA ARG A 196 -21.68 -33.85 -2.80
C ARG A 196 -21.50 -34.11 -1.32
N PRO A 197 -21.04 -33.16 -0.51
CA PRO A 197 -21.22 -33.26 0.92
C PRO A 197 -22.73 -33.19 1.19
N SER A 198 -23.21 -33.95 2.18
CA SER A 198 -24.62 -34.08 2.58
C SER A 198 -25.27 -32.78 3.13
N PHE A 199 -24.73 -31.62 2.89
CA PHE A 199 -25.26 -30.37 3.46
C PHE A 199 -26.27 -29.62 2.59
N LEU A 200 -26.66 -30.15 1.43
CA LEU A 200 -27.82 -29.65 0.68
C LEU A 200 -29.18 -30.23 1.23
N ARG A 201 -29.20 -30.81 2.43
CA ARG A 201 -30.47 -31.06 3.12
C ARG A 201 -31.05 -29.71 3.57
N PRO A 202 -32.36 -29.45 3.32
CA PRO A 202 -33.01 -28.21 3.71
C PRO A 202 -32.79 -27.94 5.20
N VAL A 203 -32.32 -26.73 5.52
CA VAL A 203 -32.11 -26.29 6.89
C VAL A 203 -33.44 -25.80 7.45
N LEU A 204 -34.19 -26.70 8.10
CA LEU A 204 -35.51 -26.42 8.68
C LEU A 204 -35.46 -25.89 10.13
N ALA A 205 -34.37 -25.46 10.67
CA ALA A 205 -34.23 -24.64 11.89
C ALA A 205 -32.79 -24.18 12.08
N PRO A 206 -32.52 -22.96 12.55
CA PRO A 206 -31.17 -22.47 12.83
C PRO A 206 -30.62 -23.15 14.09
N ASP A 207 -29.97 -24.31 13.92
CA ASP A 207 -29.12 -24.89 14.95
C ASP A 207 -27.74 -24.24 14.85
N TYR A 208 -27.31 -23.61 15.94
CA TYR A 208 -25.98 -22.95 16.04
C TYR A 208 -24.84 -23.85 15.56
N GLY A 209 -24.93 -25.16 15.84
CA GLY A 209 -23.97 -26.15 15.35
C GLY A 209 -23.95 -26.30 13.82
N ARG A 210 -25.05 -26.04 13.13
CA ARG A 210 -25.15 -26.07 11.65
C ARG A 210 -24.50 -24.82 11.05
N VAL A 211 -24.76 -23.64 11.62
CA VAL A 211 -24.14 -22.36 11.19
C VAL A 211 -22.63 -22.42 11.34
N ALA A 212 -22.14 -22.85 12.51
CA ALA A 212 -20.71 -23.00 12.77
C ALA A 212 -20.03 -23.93 11.75
N ARG A 213 -20.66 -25.08 11.43
CA ARG A 213 -20.13 -26.01 10.40
C ARG A 213 -20.19 -25.41 8.98
N ALA A 214 -21.26 -24.68 8.65
CA ALA A 214 -21.38 -24.02 7.35
C ALA A 214 -20.29 -22.97 7.14
N VAL A 215 -20.05 -22.12 8.12
CA VAL A 215 -19.01 -21.07 8.08
C VAL A 215 -17.60 -21.68 8.05
N GLN A 216 -17.37 -22.80 8.73
CA GLN A 216 -16.07 -23.51 8.72
C GLN A 216 -15.92 -24.46 7.51
N SER A 217 -16.75 -24.36 6.49
CA SER A 217 -16.71 -25.25 5.34
C SER A 217 -15.77 -24.73 4.23
N PRO A 218 -15.20 -25.62 3.40
CA PRO A 218 -14.39 -25.22 2.26
C PRO A 218 -15.10 -24.25 1.29
N PRO A 219 -16.39 -24.41 0.94
CA PRO A 219 -17.10 -23.42 0.12
C PRO A 219 -17.18 -22.03 0.78
N ALA A 220 -17.36 -21.95 2.10
CA ALA A 220 -17.38 -20.69 2.81
C ALA A 220 -16.01 -20.00 2.79
N VAL A 221 -14.92 -20.77 2.88
CA VAL A 221 -13.54 -20.22 2.77
C VAL A 221 -13.24 -19.78 1.33
N VAL A 222 -13.75 -20.47 0.31
CA VAL A 222 -13.67 -20.01 -1.08
C VAL A 222 -14.48 -18.71 -1.27
N ALA A 223 -15.71 -18.65 -0.76
CA ALA A 223 -16.52 -17.44 -0.82
C ALA A 223 -15.85 -16.26 -0.07
N PHE A 224 -15.22 -16.54 1.07
CA PHE A 224 -14.48 -15.56 1.85
C PHE A 224 -13.32 -14.95 1.04
N ILE A 225 -12.45 -15.75 0.43
CA ILE A 225 -11.29 -15.21 -0.28
C ILE A 225 -11.70 -14.48 -1.56
N VAL A 226 -12.66 -15.01 -2.33
CA VAL A 226 -13.18 -14.36 -3.53
C VAL A 226 -13.93 -13.06 -3.17
N GLY A 227 -14.81 -13.12 -2.16
CA GLY A 227 -15.52 -11.95 -1.65
C GLY A 227 -14.55 -10.86 -1.13
N SER A 228 -13.48 -11.26 -0.43
CA SER A 228 -12.42 -10.35 0.00
C SER A 228 -11.73 -9.68 -1.20
N GLY A 229 -11.45 -10.43 -2.27
CA GLY A 229 -10.89 -9.89 -3.51
C GLY A 229 -11.81 -8.84 -4.15
N VAL A 230 -13.11 -9.14 -4.23
CA VAL A 230 -14.13 -8.20 -4.76
C VAL A 230 -14.21 -6.94 -3.89
N LEU A 231 -14.30 -7.09 -2.57
CA LEU A 231 -14.37 -5.94 -1.63
C LEU A 231 -13.12 -5.07 -1.71
N GLN A 232 -11.94 -5.66 -1.84
CA GLN A 232 -10.69 -4.92 -2.01
C GLN A 232 -10.65 -4.18 -3.35
N ALA A 233 -11.12 -4.81 -4.44
CA ALA A 233 -11.23 -4.14 -5.74
C ALA A 233 -12.18 -2.95 -5.68
N LEU A 234 -13.36 -3.11 -5.08
CA LEU A 234 -14.34 -2.03 -4.88
C LEU A 234 -13.77 -0.90 -4.01
N TYR A 235 -13.06 -1.25 -2.94
CA TYR A 235 -12.36 -0.26 -2.10
C TYR A 235 -11.41 0.60 -2.94
N TRP A 236 -10.54 -0.03 -3.75
CA TRP A 236 -9.57 0.69 -4.57
C TRP A 236 -10.21 1.47 -5.73
N ILE A 237 -11.30 0.96 -6.32
CA ILE A 237 -12.08 1.72 -7.30
C ILE A 237 -12.64 3.00 -6.66
N ARG A 238 -13.23 2.88 -5.47
CA ARG A 238 -13.74 4.04 -4.73
C ARG A 238 -12.63 5.05 -4.40
N GLN A 239 -11.43 4.59 -4.05
CA GLN A 239 -10.28 5.44 -3.74
C GLN A 239 -9.63 6.07 -4.98
N GLY A 240 -10.03 5.70 -6.20
CA GLY A 240 -9.45 6.20 -7.44
C GLY A 240 -8.24 5.41 -7.95
N GLY A 241 -7.97 4.23 -7.39
CA GLY A 241 -6.80 3.43 -7.76
C GLY A 241 -5.48 3.94 -7.17
N ASP A 242 -4.43 3.89 -7.97
CA ASP A 242 -3.09 4.37 -7.64
C ASP A 242 -2.46 5.06 -8.86
N PHE A 243 -1.38 5.80 -8.67
CA PHE A 243 -0.59 6.35 -9.77
C PHE A 243 0.36 5.30 -10.40
N MET A 244 0.60 4.19 -9.73
CA MET A 244 1.40 3.07 -10.26
C MET A 244 0.50 2.05 -10.95
N HIS A 245 0.81 1.73 -12.21
CA HIS A 245 0.06 0.79 -13.03
C HIS A 245 -0.15 -0.56 -12.36
N GLY A 246 -1.40 -0.97 -12.17
CA GLY A 246 -1.80 -2.30 -11.68
C GLY A 246 -1.57 -2.58 -10.20
N ARG A 247 -0.67 -1.85 -9.51
CA ARG A 247 -0.17 -2.16 -8.16
C ARG A 247 -1.23 -2.59 -7.15
N VAL A 248 -2.23 -1.75 -6.94
CA VAL A 248 -3.21 -1.99 -5.87
C VAL A 248 -4.28 -3.02 -6.22
N LEU A 249 -4.41 -3.39 -7.51
CA LEU A 249 -5.31 -4.44 -7.97
C LEU A 249 -4.66 -5.83 -7.99
N LEU A 250 -3.35 -5.95 -7.75
CA LEU A 250 -2.67 -7.24 -7.67
C LEU A 250 -3.15 -8.09 -6.48
N ALA A 251 -3.40 -7.49 -5.31
CA ALA A 251 -3.93 -8.21 -4.16
C ALA A 251 -5.38 -8.73 -4.40
N PRO A 252 -6.34 -7.92 -4.89
CA PRO A 252 -7.62 -8.41 -5.39
C PRO A 252 -7.50 -9.56 -6.39
N LEU A 253 -6.66 -9.40 -7.42
CA LEU A 253 -6.44 -10.44 -8.42
C LEU A 253 -5.95 -11.75 -7.81
N PHE A 254 -4.99 -11.69 -6.89
CA PHE A 254 -4.50 -12.85 -6.16
C PHE A 254 -5.64 -13.57 -5.41
N CYS A 255 -6.49 -12.83 -4.71
CA CYS A 255 -7.62 -13.39 -3.97
C CYS A 255 -8.65 -14.05 -4.90
N LEU A 256 -8.96 -13.43 -6.04
CA LEU A 256 -9.90 -13.98 -7.03
C LEU A 256 -9.38 -15.27 -7.66
N LEU A 257 -8.08 -15.38 -7.87
CA LEU A 257 -7.43 -16.54 -8.46
C LEU A 257 -7.10 -17.65 -7.44
N ALA A 258 -7.17 -17.36 -6.13
CA ALA A 258 -6.79 -18.31 -5.09
C ALA A 258 -7.49 -19.67 -5.17
N PRO A 259 -8.81 -19.77 -5.42
CA PRO A 259 -9.48 -21.07 -5.51
C PRO A 259 -9.03 -21.94 -6.69
N VAL A 260 -8.46 -21.34 -7.72
CA VAL A 260 -7.94 -22.00 -8.92
C VAL A 260 -6.42 -21.86 -9.06
N GLY A 261 -5.73 -21.52 -7.97
CA GLY A 261 -4.27 -21.37 -7.95
C GLY A 261 -3.54 -22.55 -8.58
N VAL A 262 -3.98 -23.77 -8.26
CA VAL A 262 -3.62 -25.01 -8.97
C VAL A 262 -4.89 -25.83 -9.21
N ILE A 263 -4.90 -26.63 -10.28
CA ILE A 263 -6.01 -27.50 -10.63
C ILE A 263 -5.56 -28.94 -10.75
N PRO A 264 -6.35 -29.92 -10.26
CA PRO A 264 -6.08 -31.33 -10.48
C PRO A 264 -6.65 -31.80 -11.82
N ILE A 265 -5.81 -32.31 -12.68
CA ILE A 265 -6.21 -33.08 -13.87
C ILE A 265 -6.11 -34.57 -13.54
N LEU A 266 -7.24 -35.26 -13.56
CA LEU A 266 -7.29 -36.68 -13.26
C LEU A 266 -6.62 -37.49 -14.36
N LEU A 267 -5.73 -38.39 -13.97
CA LEU A 267 -5.14 -39.38 -14.91
C LEU A 267 -6.10 -40.55 -15.11
N PRO A 268 -6.06 -41.18 -16.29
CA PRO A 268 -6.89 -42.36 -16.57
C PRO A 268 -6.53 -43.51 -15.63
N ASP A 269 -7.39 -43.78 -14.66
CA ASP A 269 -7.35 -45.02 -13.89
C ASP A 269 -8.45 -45.92 -14.45
N GLY A 270 -8.11 -47.09 -14.95
CA GLY A 270 -8.91 -47.98 -15.77
C GLY A 270 -10.40 -48.19 -15.41
N LYS A 271 -10.83 -47.82 -14.18
CA LYS A 271 -12.23 -47.94 -13.74
C LYS A 271 -13.04 -46.62 -13.79
N ASP A 272 -12.39 -45.47 -13.56
CA ASP A 272 -13.09 -44.18 -13.50
C ASP A 272 -13.10 -43.46 -14.87
N PHE A 273 -12.19 -43.80 -15.77
CA PHE A 273 -12.06 -43.18 -17.09
C PHE A 273 -13.00 -43.80 -18.15
N SER A 274 -13.58 -44.95 -17.85
CA SER A 274 -14.58 -45.60 -18.73
C SER A 274 -15.95 -44.88 -18.71
N ARG A 275 -16.20 -43.99 -17.75
CA ARG A 275 -17.42 -43.20 -17.69
C ARG A 275 -17.31 -41.98 -18.57
N GLU A 276 -18.23 -41.80 -19.49
CA GLU A 276 -18.32 -40.64 -20.40
C GLU A 276 -18.19 -39.30 -19.68
N THR A 277 -18.85 -39.15 -18.50
CA THR A 277 -18.78 -37.99 -17.64
C THR A 277 -17.34 -37.67 -17.17
N GLY A 278 -16.51 -38.71 -16.90
CA GLY A 278 -15.11 -38.53 -16.51
C GLY A 278 -14.25 -37.97 -17.64
N ARG A 279 -14.44 -38.43 -18.87
CA ARG A 279 -13.73 -37.94 -20.06
C ARG A 279 -14.07 -36.51 -20.38
N TRP A 280 -15.35 -36.13 -20.32
CA TRP A 280 -15.82 -34.77 -20.50
C TRP A 280 -15.22 -33.80 -19.48
N LEU A 281 -15.20 -34.20 -18.20
CA LEU A 281 -14.62 -33.37 -17.13
C LEU A 281 -13.11 -33.13 -17.36
N VAL A 282 -12.35 -34.18 -17.68
CA VAL A 282 -10.92 -34.06 -17.97
C VAL A 282 -10.70 -33.20 -19.21
N GLY A 283 -11.46 -33.41 -20.28
CA GLY A 283 -11.41 -32.61 -21.50
C GLY A 283 -11.70 -31.14 -21.24
N ALA A 284 -12.79 -30.84 -20.50
CA ALA A 284 -13.16 -29.46 -20.16
C ALA A 284 -12.11 -28.76 -19.28
N LEU A 285 -11.62 -29.42 -18.23
CA LEU A 285 -10.56 -28.86 -17.38
C LEU A 285 -9.25 -28.63 -18.16
N SER A 286 -8.87 -29.58 -19.04
CA SER A 286 -7.69 -29.43 -19.87
C SER A 286 -7.83 -28.31 -20.91
N GLY A 287 -8.99 -28.20 -21.55
CA GLY A 287 -9.28 -27.13 -22.51
C GLY A 287 -9.26 -25.73 -21.85
N LEU A 288 -9.87 -25.57 -20.69
CA LEU A 288 -9.87 -24.33 -19.92
C LEU A 288 -8.43 -23.98 -19.48
N TRP A 289 -7.66 -24.97 -19.02
CA TRP A 289 -6.27 -24.77 -18.63
C TRP A 289 -5.40 -24.36 -19.83
N LEU A 290 -5.55 -24.98 -20.99
CA LEU A 290 -4.83 -24.61 -22.21
C LEU A 290 -5.19 -23.19 -22.65
N GLY A 291 -6.47 -22.78 -22.53
CA GLY A 291 -6.88 -21.40 -22.76
C GLY A 291 -6.17 -20.41 -21.81
N ILE A 292 -6.09 -20.73 -20.52
CA ILE A 292 -5.36 -19.94 -19.52
C ILE A 292 -3.86 -19.91 -19.84
N ALA A 293 -3.24 -21.03 -20.21
CA ALA A 293 -1.84 -21.10 -20.53
C ALA A 293 -1.51 -20.29 -21.80
N GLY A 294 -2.32 -20.39 -22.84
CA GLY A 294 -2.19 -19.61 -24.07
C GLY A 294 -2.32 -18.10 -23.79
N TRP A 295 -3.34 -17.70 -23.02
CA TRP A 295 -3.47 -16.32 -22.58
C TRP A 295 -2.24 -15.87 -21.76
N SER A 296 -1.75 -16.71 -20.84
CA SER A 296 -0.61 -16.38 -19.99
C SER A 296 0.67 -16.15 -20.80
N LEU A 297 0.91 -16.98 -21.82
CA LEU A 297 2.03 -16.79 -22.75
C LEU A 297 1.90 -15.45 -23.50
N TRP A 298 0.71 -15.13 -23.98
CA TRP A 298 0.45 -13.86 -24.65
C TRP A 298 0.64 -12.67 -23.71
N ALA A 299 0.01 -12.70 -22.52
CA ALA A 299 0.08 -11.61 -21.55
C ALA A 299 1.49 -11.37 -21.01
N ALA A 300 2.28 -12.44 -20.82
CA ALA A 300 3.67 -12.35 -20.38
C ALA A 300 4.56 -11.57 -21.35
N ASN A 301 4.20 -11.53 -22.63
CA ASN A 301 4.90 -10.81 -23.70
C ASN A 301 4.17 -9.52 -24.13
N SER A 302 3.13 -9.12 -23.41
CA SER A 302 2.41 -7.88 -23.69
C SER A 302 3.33 -6.65 -23.54
N PRO A 303 3.21 -5.63 -24.41
CA PRO A 303 3.94 -4.37 -24.26
C PRO A 303 3.43 -3.52 -23.08
N GLY A 304 2.40 -3.96 -22.33
CA GLY A 304 1.81 -3.21 -21.22
C GLY A 304 1.10 -1.95 -21.69
N MET A 305 1.36 -0.83 -21.02
CA MET A 305 0.76 0.48 -21.36
C MET A 305 1.26 1.08 -22.69
N GLY A 306 2.22 0.46 -23.36
CA GLY A 306 2.78 0.98 -24.62
C GLY A 306 3.50 2.31 -24.43
N ASP A 307 3.28 3.26 -25.33
CA ASP A 307 3.95 4.58 -25.34
C ASP A 307 3.54 5.49 -24.17
N ASP A 308 2.39 5.24 -23.55
CA ASP A 308 1.92 5.99 -22.38
C ASP A 308 2.59 5.54 -21.06
N ALA A 309 3.37 4.48 -21.10
CA ALA A 309 3.95 3.87 -19.90
C ALA A 309 4.85 4.83 -19.10
N THR A 310 5.55 5.73 -19.80
CA THR A 310 6.54 6.64 -19.22
C THR A 310 6.08 8.10 -19.15
N ARG A 311 4.85 8.38 -19.58
CA ARG A 311 4.30 9.74 -19.61
C ARG A 311 3.25 9.90 -18.53
N VAL A 312 3.34 11.00 -17.76
CA VAL A 312 2.26 11.39 -16.86
C VAL A 312 1.16 12.03 -17.70
N THR A 313 0.20 11.19 -18.13
CA THR A 313 -0.97 11.64 -18.90
C THR A 313 -2.05 12.19 -17.98
N TYR A 314 -3.20 12.58 -18.56
CA TYR A 314 -4.40 13.01 -17.83
C TYR A 314 -4.88 11.98 -16.78
N SER A 315 -4.62 10.69 -16.99
CA SER A 315 -4.99 9.63 -16.04
C SER A 315 -4.11 9.62 -14.78
N GLY A 316 -2.92 10.24 -14.85
CA GLY A 316 -1.95 10.25 -13.77
C GLY A 316 -1.29 8.90 -13.47
N ILE A 317 -1.54 7.86 -14.30
CA ILE A 317 -1.04 6.50 -14.09
C ILE A 317 0.19 6.26 -14.96
N VAL A 318 1.24 5.69 -14.38
CA VAL A 318 2.49 5.35 -15.08
C VAL A 318 2.94 3.93 -14.73
N ASP A 319 3.67 3.32 -15.65
CA ASP A 319 4.49 2.15 -15.39
C ASP A 319 5.81 2.61 -14.74
N GLU A 320 5.90 2.53 -13.43
CA GLU A 320 7.03 3.05 -12.65
C GLU A 320 8.37 2.44 -13.09
N ARG A 321 8.41 1.15 -13.41
CA ARG A 321 9.64 0.52 -13.86
C ARG A 321 10.14 1.11 -15.18
N ARG A 322 9.25 1.23 -16.17
CA ARG A 322 9.61 1.83 -17.46
C ARG A 322 9.94 3.30 -17.34
N PHE A 323 9.19 4.02 -16.50
CA PHE A 323 9.43 5.43 -16.24
C PHE A 323 10.86 5.65 -15.73
N TYR A 324 11.29 4.92 -14.72
CA TYR A 324 12.63 5.08 -14.16
C TYR A 324 13.72 4.52 -15.07
N ALA A 325 13.48 3.41 -15.78
CA ALA A 325 14.42 2.91 -16.77
C ALA A 325 14.70 3.95 -17.87
N GLN A 326 13.66 4.62 -18.38
CA GLN A 326 13.81 5.68 -19.35
C GLN A 326 14.47 6.93 -18.76
N ALA A 327 14.08 7.35 -17.56
CA ALA A 327 14.55 8.58 -16.94
C ALA A 327 16.02 8.50 -16.48
N THR A 328 16.53 7.31 -16.16
CA THR A 328 17.94 7.08 -15.78
C THR A 328 18.79 6.60 -16.96
N GLY A 329 18.19 6.12 -18.05
CA GLY A 329 18.90 5.46 -19.16
C GLY A 329 19.37 4.03 -18.86
N HIS A 330 19.08 3.49 -17.67
CA HIS A 330 19.40 2.12 -17.27
C HIS A 330 18.21 1.20 -17.50
N ALA A 331 18.35 0.15 -18.29
CA ALA A 331 17.26 -0.81 -18.55
C ALA A 331 16.76 -1.49 -17.26
N HIS A 332 17.65 -1.67 -16.29
CA HIS A 332 17.39 -2.31 -14.99
C HIS A 332 18.12 -1.57 -13.87
N PRO A 333 17.65 -0.40 -13.42
CA PRO A 333 18.28 0.32 -12.31
C PRO A 333 18.09 -0.48 -11.02
N LEU A 334 19.18 -1.00 -10.44
CA LEU A 334 19.16 -1.87 -9.27
C LEU A 334 19.83 -1.26 -8.04
N THR A 335 20.77 -0.36 -8.24
CA THR A 335 21.57 0.23 -7.18
C THR A 335 21.29 1.72 -7.01
N ALA A 336 21.66 2.29 -5.87
CA ALA A 336 21.56 3.73 -5.64
C ALA A 336 22.30 4.55 -6.71
N ALA A 337 23.46 4.03 -7.17
CA ALA A 337 24.27 4.68 -8.19
C ALA A 337 23.56 4.81 -9.54
N ASP A 338 22.76 3.82 -9.94
CA ASP A 338 22.00 3.88 -11.19
C ASP A 338 21.01 5.05 -11.24
N TYR A 339 20.55 5.50 -10.07
CA TYR A 339 19.63 6.65 -9.95
C TYR A 339 20.33 8.00 -9.93
N LEU A 340 21.67 8.07 -9.91
CA LEU A 340 22.39 9.33 -10.06
C LEU A 340 22.23 9.91 -11.46
N ASP A 341 21.94 9.08 -12.46
CA ASP A 341 21.64 9.52 -13.82
C ASP A 341 20.20 10.05 -13.99
N TYR A 342 19.37 9.95 -12.96
CA TYR A 342 18.07 10.64 -12.95
C TYR A 342 18.29 12.14 -12.89
N PRO A 343 17.50 12.97 -13.64
CA PRO A 343 17.63 14.41 -13.64
C PRO A 343 17.76 15.00 -12.23
N ARG A 344 18.73 15.88 -12.00
CA ARG A 344 19.08 16.53 -10.73
C ARG A 344 19.83 15.68 -9.70
N MET A 345 19.86 14.33 -9.81
CA MET A 345 20.42 13.48 -8.75
C MET A 345 21.95 13.62 -8.63
N ALA A 346 22.70 13.57 -9.72
CA ALA A 346 24.15 13.81 -9.68
C ALA A 346 24.48 15.21 -9.17
N ALA A 347 23.70 16.20 -9.57
CA ALA A 347 23.90 17.60 -9.16
C ALA A 347 23.67 17.84 -7.66
N VAL A 348 22.86 17.00 -6.97
CA VAL A 348 22.66 17.17 -5.52
C VAL A 348 23.93 16.91 -4.73
N LEU A 349 24.71 15.89 -5.11
CA LEU A 349 25.96 15.57 -4.44
C LEU A 349 27.00 16.68 -4.62
N THR A 350 27.09 17.22 -5.83
CA THR A 350 27.97 18.39 -6.13
C THR A 350 27.53 19.60 -5.32
N ALA A 351 26.25 19.90 -5.24
CA ALA A 351 25.74 21.04 -4.47
C ALA A 351 26.02 20.90 -2.96
N LEU A 352 25.83 19.69 -2.40
CA LEU A 352 26.14 19.41 -0.99
C LEU A 352 27.64 19.59 -0.68
N ASN A 353 28.51 19.07 -1.55
CA ASN A 353 29.96 19.20 -1.38
C ASN A 353 30.46 20.64 -1.50
N ASN A 354 29.79 21.47 -2.29
CA ASN A 354 30.14 22.86 -2.52
C ASN A 354 29.58 23.82 -1.44
N THR A 355 28.82 23.33 -0.47
CA THR A 355 28.20 24.13 0.60
C THR A 355 28.51 23.59 1.99
N PRO A 356 29.79 23.50 2.41
CA PRO A 356 30.17 22.88 3.69
C PRO A 356 29.57 23.58 4.92
N GLU A 357 29.13 24.82 4.81
CA GLU A 357 28.47 25.60 5.86
C GLU A 357 27.03 25.25 6.12
N GLY A 358 26.46 24.39 5.29
CA GLY A 358 25.06 24.00 5.35
C GLY A 358 24.13 24.88 4.53
N ALA A 359 23.20 24.25 3.86
CA ALA A 359 22.18 24.90 3.02
C ALA A 359 20.91 24.06 2.87
N LEU A 360 19.82 24.73 2.51
CA LEU A 360 18.63 24.11 1.95
C LEU A 360 18.77 24.13 0.42
N LEU A 361 18.68 22.95 -0.18
CA LEU A 361 18.67 22.74 -1.62
C LEU A 361 17.23 22.70 -2.11
N LEU A 362 16.91 23.59 -3.05
CA LEU A 362 15.62 23.67 -3.73
C LEU A 362 15.80 23.31 -5.21
N PRO A 363 14.79 22.66 -5.85
CA PRO A 363 14.90 22.28 -7.25
C PRO A 363 14.93 23.51 -8.16
N SER A 364 16.06 23.74 -8.84
CA SER A 364 16.23 24.83 -9.82
C SER A 364 15.46 24.57 -11.11
N GLY A 365 15.19 25.61 -11.91
CA GLY A 365 14.70 25.48 -13.28
C GLY A 365 15.65 24.69 -14.18
N ASN A 366 16.96 24.76 -13.91
CA ASN A 366 17.99 23.95 -14.58
C ASN A 366 18.15 22.59 -13.88
N TYR A 367 17.95 21.49 -14.61
CA TYR A 367 18.04 20.12 -14.08
C TYR A 367 19.44 19.69 -13.64
N ASN A 368 20.47 20.44 -14.00
CA ASN A 368 21.85 20.19 -13.60
C ASN A 368 22.29 21.04 -12.38
N GLN A 369 21.34 21.75 -11.76
CA GLN A 369 21.63 22.68 -10.66
C GLN A 369 20.56 22.56 -9.56
N TRP A 370 20.98 23.02 -8.36
CA TRP A 370 20.10 23.24 -7.23
C TRP A 370 20.21 24.69 -6.78
N ASP A 371 19.08 25.30 -6.48
CA ASP A 371 19.05 26.61 -5.86
C ASP A 371 19.34 26.46 -4.37
N LEU A 372 20.21 27.31 -3.85
CA LEU A 372 20.76 27.21 -2.50
C LEU A 372 20.20 28.32 -1.61
N VAL A 373 19.63 27.96 -0.46
CA VAL A 373 19.28 28.90 0.61
C VAL A 373 20.22 28.65 1.77
N PRO A 374 21.11 29.61 2.11
CA PRO A 374 22.12 29.43 3.14
C PRO A 374 21.54 29.19 4.53
N MET A 375 22.27 28.48 5.37
CA MET A 375 21.91 28.31 6.78
C MET A 375 22.24 29.60 7.55
N ILE A 376 21.34 30.02 8.46
CA ILE A 376 21.58 31.12 9.40
C ILE A 376 22.70 30.70 10.35
N ARG A 377 23.79 31.49 10.37
CA ARG A 377 24.90 31.33 11.32
C ARG A 377 25.07 32.57 12.18
N PRO A 378 25.36 32.40 13.48
CA PRO A 378 25.77 33.53 14.31
C PRO A 378 27.08 34.11 13.80
N SER A 379 27.15 35.42 13.68
CA SER A 379 28.36 36.16 13.24
C SER A 379 29.57 35.98 14.16
N SER A 380 29.38 35.51 15.38
CA SER A 380 30.41 35.40 16.43
C SER A 380 30.88 33.96 16.73
N GLY A 381 30.54 32.98 15.94
CA GLY A 381 30.87 31.56 16.22
C GLY A 381 30.20 30.97 17.47
N THR A 382 29.50 31.78 18.26
CA THR A 382 28.71 31.37 19.42
C THR A 382 27.25 31.82 19.26
N ALA A 383 26.31 30.97 19.59
CA ALA A 383 24.90 31.31 19.62
C ALA A 383 24.60 32.21 20.85
N PRO A 384 23.47 32.98 20.85
CA PRO A 384 23.03 33.70 22.02
C PRO A 384 23.02 32.82 23.27
N GLY A 385 23.62 33.29 24.37
CA GLY A 385 23.75 32.53 25.62
C GLY A 385 25.00 31.65 25.72
N GLY A 386 26.06 31.91 24.91
CA GLY A 386 27.35 31.22 25.00
C GLY A 386 27.36 29.76 24.53
N LYS A 387 26.31 29.31 23.85
CA LYS A 387 26.23 27.96 23.28
C LYS A 387 27.13 27.85 22.04
N PRO A 388 27.68 26.65 21.75
CA PRO A 388 28.42 26.42 20.51
C PRO A 388 27.53 26.76 19.29
N ALA A 389 28.15 27.26 18.22
CA ALA A 389 27.45 27.48 16.95
C ALA A 389 26.78 26.19 16.50
N PRO A 390 25.55 26.26 15.94
CA PRO A 390 24.90 25.09 15.42
C PRO A 390 25.76 24.41 14.37
N LYS A 391 25.79 23.07 14.41
CA LYS A 391 26.49 22.28 13.38
C LYS A 391 25.93 22.59 12.00
N PRO A 392 26.79 22.57 10.94
CA PRO A 392 26.31 22.65 9.58
C PRO A 392 25.18 21.64 9.35
N GLN A 393 24.08 22.08 8.75
CA GLN A 393 22.96 21.25 8.43
C GLN A 393 22.64 21.40 6.94
N HIS A 394 22.47 20.28 6.26
CA HIS A 394 21.97 20.26 4.90
C HIS A 394 20.54 19.74 4.89
N ALA A 395 19.72 20.32 4.00
CA ALA A 395 18.42 19.78 3.69
C ALA A 395 18.19 19.81 2.18
N VAL A 396 17.47 18.83 1.67
CA VAL A 396 17.07 18.76 0.26
C VAL A 396 15.55 18.65 0.19
N PHE A 397 14.92 19.58 -0.50
CA PHE A 397 13.47 19.62 -0.69
C PHE A 397 13.09 19.11 -2.07
N PHE A 398 12.46 17.94 -2.15
CA PHE A 398 12.06 17.33 -3.42
C PHE A 398 11.00 16.24 -3.26
N THR A 399 10.37 15.81 -4.38
CA THR A 399 9.33 14.78 -4.38
C THR A 399 9.88 13.36 -4.34
N ASN A 400 11.06 13.10 -4.93
CA ASN A 400 11.64 11.76 -5.08
C ASN A 400 12.49 11.37 -3.87
N MET A 401 11.87 11.37 -2.69
CA MET A 401 12.58 11.17 -1.42
C MET A 401 13.36 9.84 -1.33
N GLY A 402 12.90 8.78 -2.01
CA GLY A 402 13.59 7.48 -2.01
C GLY A 402 14.96 7.56 -2.68
N MET A 403 15.06 8.16 -3.87
CA MET A 403 16.33 8.36 -4.56
C MET A 403 17.28 9.26 -3.77
N LEU A 404 16.74 10.34 -3.21
CA LEU A 404 17.52 11.23 -2.36
C LEU A 404 18.07 10.49 -1.14
N GLY A 405 17.20 9.81 -0.38
CA GLY A 405 17.58 9.10 0.83
C GLY A 405 18.58 7.96 0.62
N MET A 406 18.65 7.38 -0.59
CA MET A 406 19.67 6.37 -0.94
C MET A 406 21.03 6.99 -1.29
N ASN A 407 21.05 8.22 -1.78
CA ASN A 407 22.26 8.83 -2.37
C ASN A 407 22.87 9.93 -1.51
N VAL A 408 22.11 10.58 -0.62
CA VAL A 408 22.65 11.56 0.32
C VAL A 408 23.03 10.91 1.65
N GLY A 409 23.95 11.53 2.40
CA GLY A 409 24.35 11.07 3.73
C GLY A 409 23.22 11.11 4.76
N LEU A 410 23.38 10.38 5.87
CA LEU A 410 22.39 10.36 6.97
C LEU A 410 22.30 11.68 7.73
N ASP A 411 23.26 12.58 7.56
CA ASP A 411 23.34 13.94 8.09
C ASP A 411 22.55 14.95 7.23
N VAL A 412 22.09 14.55 6.04
CA VAL A 412 21.28 15.38 5.14
C VAL A 412 19.79 15.13 5.40
N ARG A 413 19.06 16.18 5.74
CA ARG A 413 17.61 16.10 5.92
C ARG A 413 16.88 16.12 4.58
N VAL A 414 16.23 15.03 4.22
CA VAL A 414 15.33 14.98 3.06
C VAL A 414 13.95 15.50 3.48
N ILE A 415 13.50 16.59 2.85
CA ILE A 415 12.20 17.22 3.08
C ILE A 415 11.28 16.87 1.92
N ASP A 416 10.32 16.03 2.22
CA ASP A 416 9.33 15.53 1.26
C ASP A 416 8.24 16.58 1.00
N GLN A 417 8.10 16.93 -0.26
CA GLN A 417 7.15 17.94 -0.75
C GLN A 417 5.69 17.49 -0.66
N ILE A 418 5.44 16.18 -0.79
CA ILE A 418 4.08 15.62 -0.85
C ILE A 418 3.56 15.07 0.48
N GLY A 419 4.39 15.12 1.53
CA GLY A 419 3.96 14.83 2.90
C GLY A 419 3.95 13.37 3.31
N LEU A 420 4.62 12.46 2.60
CA LEU A 420 4.71 11.06 3.00
C LEU A 420 5.46 10.90 4.33
N VAL A 421 6.52 11.71 4.53
CA VAL A 421 7.36 11.74 5.74
C VAL A 421 7.49 13.12 6.37
N ASN A 422 7.00 14.18 5.72
CA ASN A 422 7.02 15.55 6.24
C ASN A 422 5.68 15.90 6.87
N PRO A 423 5.60 16.07 8.20
CA PRO A 423 4.33 16.34 8.88
C PRO A 423 3.69 17.68 8.45
N LEU A 424 4.48 18.72 8.16
CA LEU A 424 3.95 19.99 7.69
C LEU A 424 3.24 19.81 6.34
N ALA A 425 3.92 19.18 5.35
CA ALA A 425 3.33 18.90 4.05
C ALA A 425 2.11 17.96 4.14
N ALA A 426 2.17 16.92 5.00
CA ALA A 426 1.06 15.99 5.19
C ALA A 426 -0.22 16.67 5.67
N HIS A 427 -0.09 17.68 6.51
CA HIS A 427 -1.20 18.43 7.07
C HIS A 427 -1.69 19.60 6.21
N THR A 428 -1.04 19.94 5.10
CA THR A 428 -1.58 20.98 4.20
C THR A 428 -2.90 20.55 3.58
N GLU A 429 -3.71 21.51 3.16
CA GLU A 429 -4.93 21.24 2.42
C GLU A 429 -4.64 20.52 1.11
N ARG A 430 -5.63 19.78 0.62
CA ARG A 430 -5.55 19.00 -0.60
C ARG A 430 -5.59 19.91 -1.84
N LEU A 431 -4.83 19.55 -2.85
CA LEU A 431 -4.97 20.11 -4.19
C LEU A 431 -6.29 19.68 -4.84
N LYS A 432 -7.06 20.62 -5.41
CA LYS A 432 -8.38 20.33 -6.01
C LYS A 432 -8.31 19.35 -7.18
N HIS A 433 -7.28 19.46 -8.03
CA HIS A 433 -7.09 18.66 -9.24
C HIS A 433 -5.75 17.89 -9.22
N ALA A 434 -5.42 17.32 -8.08
CA ALA A 434 -4.18 16.59 -7.94
C ALA A 434 -4.19 15.27 -8.71
N ARG A 435 -3.02 14.88 -9.21
CA ARG A 435 -2.74 13.51 -9.62
C ARG A 435 -2.98 12.56 -8.45
N ILE A 436 -3.58 11.40 -8.71
CA ILE A 436 -3.83 10.40 -7.67
C ILE A 436 -2.54 10.06 -6.90
N GLY A 437 -2.62 10.08 -5.57
CA GLY A 437 -1.47 9.82 -4.69
C GLY A 437 -0.47 10.98 -4.54
N HIS A 438 -0.72 12.13 -5.22
CA HIS A 438 0.05 13.38 -5.12
C HIS A 438 -0.88 14.53 -4.71
N ASP A 439 -1.66 14.30 -3.68
CA ASP A 439 -2.73 15.19 -3.24
C ASP A 439 -2.22 16.43 -2.50
N LYS A 440 -0.94 16.48 -2.14
CA LYS A 440 -0.28 17.59 -1.44
C LYS A 440 0.88 18.14 -2.25
N ASN A 441 1.17 19.41 -2.04
CA ASN A 441 2.33 20.09 -2.58
C ASN A 441 2.66 21.27 -1.65
N LEU A 442 3.67 21.10 -0.81
CA LEU A 442 4.14 22.16 0.09
C LEU A 442 4.90 23.21 -0.72
N PHE A 443 4.64 24.48 -0.50
CA PHE A 443 5.44 25.55 -1.08
C PHE A 443 6.80 25.67 -0.38
N PRO A 444 7.88 25.97 -1.10
CA PRO A 444 9.21 26.12 -0.53
C PRO A 444 9.28 27.26 0.49
N ASP A 445 8.43 28.28 0.39
CA ASP A 445 8.31 29.39 1.34
C ASP A 445 8.06 28.88 2.77
N TRP A 446 7.17 27.88 2.94
CA TRP A 446 6.96 27.22 4.22
C TRP A 446 8.20 26.47 4.74
N VAL A 447 8.97 25.86 3.83
CA VAL A 447 10.19 25.11 4.21
C VAL A 447 11.28 26.06 4.70
N ILE A 448 11.40 27.23 4.04
CA ILE A 448 12.32 28.28 4.48
C ILE A 448 11.89 28.81 5.84
N ALA A 449 10.58 29.07 6.01
CA ALA A 449 10.03 29.55 7.28
C ALA A 449 10.22 28.56 8.45
N ASP A 450 10.07 27.24 8.17
CA ASP A 450 10.13 26.15 9.17
C ASP A 450 11.56 25.74 9.57
N GLY A 451 12.59 26.26 8.91
CA GLY A 451 13.96 25.83 9.11
C GLY A 451 14.95 26.94 9.50
N PRO A 452 16.20 26.57 9.80
CA PRO A 452 17.26 27.52 10.17
C PRO A 452 17.90 28.18 8.94
N TRP A 453 17.09 28.56 7.95
CA TRP A 453 17.54 29.10 6.67
C TRP A 453 17.45 30.62 6.67
N VAL A 454 18.34 31.27 5.89
CA VAL A 454 18.29 32.72 5.69
C VAL A 454 16.99 33.09 5.00
N LYS A 455 16.16 33.90 5.64
CA LYS A 455 14.84 34.28 5.15
C LYS A 455 14.86 35.28 4.00
N TRP A 456 15.91 36.07 3.96
CA TRP A 456 16.10 37.08 2.91
C TRP A 456 17.58 37.29 2.60
N TYR A 457 17.91 37.33 1.32
CA TYR A 457 19.22 37.72 0.80
C TYR A 457 19.10 38.05 -0.70
N PRO A 458 20.03 38.88 -1.28
CA PRO A 458 19.91 39.32 -2.68
C PRO A 458 19.89 38.21 -3.74
N GLY A 459 20.40 37.02 -3.42
CA GLY A 459 20.43 35.85 -4.31
C GLY A 459 19.30 34.84 -4.08
N ILE A 460 18.26 35.19 -3.33
CA ILE A 460 17.14 34.27 -3.11
C ILE A 460 16.44 33.93 -4.44
N PRO A 461 16.09 32.66 -4.72
CA PRO A 461 15.44 32.29 -5.97
C PRO A 461 14.16 33.10 -6.22
N GLY A 462 13.98 33.60 -7.45
CA GLY A 462 12.88 34.52 -7.80
C GLY A 462 11.46 33.95 -7.66
N TYR A 463 11.32 32.62 -7.50
CA TYR A 463 10.04 31.97 -7.20
C TYR A 463 9.73 31.91 -5.70
N ILE A 464 10.64 32.32 -4.81
CA ILE A 464 10.41 32.46 -3.38
C ILE A 464 9.83 33.84 -3.11
N ASP A 465 8.67 33.86 -2.45
CA ASP A 465 8.03 35.08 -2.02
C ASP A 465 8.39 35.38 -0.55
N GLN A 466 9.19 36.43 -0.35
CA GLN A 466 9.65 36.80 0.99
C GLN A 466 8.52 37.16 1.94
N GLN A 467 7.44 37.75 1.44
CA GLN A 467 6.27 38.06 2.25
C GLN A 467 5.58 36.76 2.67
N TRP A 468 5.49 35.78 1.79
CA TRP A 468 4.98 34.46 2.15
C TRP A 468 5.86 33.76 3.18
N VAL A 469 7.18 33.88 3.09
CA VAL A 469 8.11 33.34 4.11
C VAL A 469 7.82 33.97 5.47
N THR A 470 7.68 35.32 5.54
CA THR A 470 7.36 36.03 6.78
C THR A 470 5.99 35.62 7.34
N GLN A 471 4.98 35.54 6.47
CA GLN A 471 3.64 35.10 6.85
C GLN A 471 3.61 33.64 7.31
N ALA A 472 4.36 32.74 6.64
CA ALA A 472 4.48 31.33 7.03
C ALA A 472 5.16 31.20 8.41
N GLU A 473 6.20 31.98 8.68
CA GLU A 473 6.87 32.00 9.98
C GLU A 473 5.88 32.40 11.10
N ALA A 474 5.08 33.44 10.88
CA ALA A 474 4.01 33.84 11.80
C ALA A 474 2.91 32.75 11.91
N ALA A 475 2.48 32.15 10.80
CA ALA A 475 1.46 31.11 10.77
C ALA A 475 1.90 29.83 11.50
N LEU A 476 3.19 29.49 11.46
CA LEU A 476 3.74 28.37 12.24
C LEU A 476 3.62 28.59 13.76
N GLN A 477 3.37 29.82 14.23
CA GLN A 477 3.10 30.11 15.65
C GLN A 477 1.65 29.85 16.04
N CYS A 478 0.74 29.54 15.10
CA CYS A 478 -0.63 29.14 15.40
C CYS A 478 -0.65 27.99 16.44
N PRO A 479 -1.35 28.13 17.57
CA PRO A 479 -1.31 27.14 18.64
C PRO A 479 -1.65 25.73 18.18
N ALA A 480 -2.66 25.58 17.32
CA ALA A 480 -3.08 24.28 16.77
C ALA A 480 -2.02 23.69 15.81
N THR A 481 -1.43 24.51 14.92
CA THR A 481 -0.33 24.10 14.04
C THR A 481 0.89 23.64 14.84
N ARG A 482 1.28 24.42 15.86
CA ARG A 482 2.37 24.05 16.76
C ARG A 482 2.11 22.75 17.51
N ALA A 483 0.87 22.56 18.01
CA ALA A 483 0.50 21.32 18.70
C ALA A 483 0.66 20.09 17.80
N VAL A 484 0.15 20.16 16.58
CA VAL A 484 0.31 19.09 15.57
C VAL A 484 1.77 18.82 15.23
N LEU A 485 2.56 19.85 14.96
CA LEU A 485 3.98 19.68 14.63
C LEU A 485 4.79 19.16 15.82
N ASN A 486 4.52 19.65 17.03
CA ASN A 486 5.18 19.18 18.24
C ASN A 486 4.77 17.75 18.63
N SER A 487 3.59 17.30 18.24
CA SER A 487 3.18 15.90 18.47
C SER A 487 4.15 14.89 17.85
N VAL A 488 4.91 15.29 16.83
CA VAL A 488 5.90 14.45 16.12
C VAL A 488 7.35 14.89 16.42
N ARG A 489 7.60 16.20 16.49
CA ARG A 489 8.95 16.77 16.53
C ARG A 489 9.56 16.90 17.94
N ALA A 490 8.71 17.13 18.95
CA ALA A 490 9.20 17.29 20.32
C ALA A 490 9.80 15.97 20.84
N PRO A 491 10.76 16.02 21.79
CA PRO A 491 11.31 14.82 22.43
C PRO A 491 10.20 13.94 23.00
N ILE A 492 10.32 12.62 22.84
CA ILE A 492 9.31 11.69 23.37
C ILE A 492 9.39 11.63 24.90
N THR A 493 8.29 11.97 25.56
CA THR A 493 8.09 11.86 26.99
C THR A 493 6.77 11.12 27.25
N LEU A 494 6.57 10.59 28.45
CA LEU A 494 5.28 9.97 28.80
C LEU A 494 4.12 10.94 28.66
N HIS A 495 4.31 12.20 29.07
CA HIS A 495 3.30 13.26 28.94
C HIS A 495 2.93 13.48 27.46
N ARG A 496 3.93 13.66 26.57
CA ARG A 496 3.69 13.80 25.12
C ARG A 496 2.99 12.57 24.56
N PHE A 497 3.42 11.35 24.94
CA PHE A 497 2.81 10.11 24.45
C PHE A 497 1.32 10.04 24.81
N LEU A 498 0.97 10.29 26.08
CA LEU A 498 -0.42 10.27 26.53
C LEU A 498 -1.26 11.40 25.91
N SER A 499 -0.71 12.61 25.81
CA SER A 499 -1.34 13.73 25.12
C SER A 499 -1.62 13.40 23.66
N ASN A 500 -0.66 12.80 22.96
CA ASN A 500 -0.83 12.37 21.58
C ASN A 500 -1.95 11.33 21.42
N VAL A 501 -2.03 10.36 22.33
CA VAL A 501 -3.13 9.36 22.31
C VAL A 501 -4.49 10.06 22.41
N LEU A 502 -4.63 11.01 23.32
CA LEU A 502 -5.89 11.72 23.55
C LEU A 502 -6.30 12.62 22.38
N HIS A 503 -5.33 13.31 21.75
CA HIS A 503 -5.57 14.27 20.67
C HIS A 503 -5.37 13.69 19.27
N SER A 504 -5.07 12.40 19.13
CA SER A 504 -4.77 11.78 17.83
C SER A 504 -5.87 11.93 16.78
N TYR A 505 -7.14 11.97 17.22
CA TYR A 505 -8.29 12.23 16.34
C TYR A 505 -8.26 13.65 15.78
N GLU A 506 -8.06 14.64 16.63
CA GLU A 506 -7.98 16.05 16.26
C GLU A 506 -6.79 16.30 15.33
N PHE A 507 -5.61 15.81 15.70
CA PHE A 507 -4.40 15.93 14.89
C PHE A 507 -4.56 15.28 13.51
N THR A 508 -5.18 14.10 13.43
CA THR A 508 -5.44 13.45 12.14
C THR A 508 -6.35 14.27 11.21
N ARG A 509 -7.28 15.03 11.76
CA ARG A 509 -8.22 15.87 10.99
C ARG A 509 -7.72 17.27 10.72
N TYR A 510 -6.72 17.74 11.47
CA TYR A 510 -6.21 19.09 11.31
C TYR A 510 -5.61 19.31 9.92
N ARG A 511 -5.94 20.45 9.32
CA ARG A 511 -5.39 20.89 8.05
C ARG A 511 -4.88 22.31 8.17
N ILE A 512 -3.78 22.59 7.47
CA ILE A 512 -3.08 23.87 7.39
C ILE A 512 -3.39 24.42 6.01
N ASP A 513 -3.86 25.68 5.92
CA ASP A 513 -4.03 26.32 4.62
C ASP A 513 -2.70 26.40 3.89
N ARG A 514 -2.70 26.16 2.59
CA ARG A 514 -1.49 26.19 1.77
C ARG A 514 -0.93 27.60 1.62
N VAL A 515 -1.81 28.61 1.66
CA VAL A 515 -1.46 30.04 1.57
C VAL A 515 -1.27 30.58 2.98
N PRO A 516 -0.04 31.05 3.35
CA PRO A 516 0.26 31.47 4.70
C PRO A 516 -0.69 32.53 5.25
N ARG A 517 -1.08 33.50 4.42
CA ARG A 517 -2.03 34.55 4.80
C ARG A 517 -3.39 34.00 5.26
N TYR A 518 -3.92 33.00 4.54
CA TYR A 518 -5.21 32.41 4.89
C TYR A 518 -5.10 31.58 6.16
N GLU A 519 -3.95 30.95 6.39
CA GLU A 519 -3.68 30.23 7.63
C GLU A 519 -3.65 31.21 8.83
N LEU A 520 -3.04 32.38 8.69
CA LEU A 520 -3.04 33.43 9.72
C LEU A 520 -4.47 33.86 10.06
N VAL A 521 -5.29 34.16 9.04
CA VAL A 521 -6.69 34.53 9.22
C VAL A 521 -7.48 33.40 9.91
N ARG A 522 -7.28 32.16 9.48
CA ARG A 522 -7.91 30.98 10.10
C ARG A 522 -7.56 30.81 11.58
N CYS A 523 -6.34 31.17 11.94
CA CYS A 523 -5.84 31.09 13.31
C CYS A 523 -6.15 32.34 14.16
N GLY A 524 -6.74 33.38 13.57
CA GLY A 524 -6.98 34.66 14.26
C GLY A 524 -5.68 35.39 14.62
N LEU A 525 -4.62 35.23 13.82
CA LEU A 525 -3.33 35.90 13.99
C LEU A 525 -3.27 37.12 13.07
N ASP A 526 -2.55 38.16 13.53
CA ASP A 526 -2.29 39.34 12.70
C ASP A 526 -1.50 38.97 11.44
N VAL A 527 -1.91 39.52 10.30
CA VAL A 527 -1.20 39.34 9.04
C VAL A 527 -0.09 40.38 8.98
N PRO A 528 1.19 39.99 8.91
CA PRO A 528 2.28 40.94 8.75
C PRO A 528 2.07 41.86 7.54
N ASP A 529 2.34 43.15 7.69
CA ASP A 529 2.04 44.21 6.72
C ASP A 529 2.57 43.94 5.32
N GLY A 530 1.70 44.21 4.33
CA GLY A 530 1.94 44.20 2.89
C GLY A 530 0.81 43.52 2.10
N PRO A 531 0.51 43.95 0.88
CA PRO A 531 -0.42 43.21 0.03
C PRO A 531 0.16 41.83 -0.26
N GLY A 532 -0.55 40.78 0.15
CA GLY A 532 -0.18 39.41 -0.19
C GLY A 532 -0.19 39.23 -1.72
N PRO A 533 0.71 38.40 -2.26
CA PRO A 533 0.67 38.06 -3.67
C PRO A 533 -0.66 37.33 -3.98
N PRO A 534 -1.15 37.39 -5.22
CA PRO A 534 -2.29 36.58 -5.64
C PRO A 534 -2.02 35.09 -5.42
N PRO A 535 -3.05 34.26 -5.18
CA PRO A 535 -2.87 32.84 -5.06
C PRO A 535 -2.12 32.28 -6.26
N ARG A 536 -1.05 31.56 -6.03
CA ARG A 536 -0.36 30.81 -7.09
C ARG A 536 -1.22 29.57 -7.40
N GLU A 537 -1.77 29.48 -8.61
CA GLU A 537 -2.56 28.33 -9.10
C GLU A 537 -1.71 27.06 -9.27
#